data_739e75d1f04f1f56855859d98e72d8d9
#
_entry.id   739e75d1f04f1f56855859d98e72d8d9
#
_cell.length_a   1.000
_cell.length_b   1.000
_cell.length_c   1.000
_cell.angle_alpha   90.00
_cell.angle_beta   90.00
_cell.angle_gamma   90.00
#
_symmetry.space_group_name_H-M   'P 1'
#
loop_
_entity.id
_entity.type
_entity.pdbx_description
1 polymer ?
#
loop_
_entity_poly.entity_id
_entity_poly.type
_entity_poly.pdbx_seq_one_letter_code
_entity_poly.pdbx_strand_id
1 'polypeptide(L)'
;MYSGLEKQVFMDAAAQAQLPSLPVDLVRSSSLAGGMVEWLLGDGTLVSGDSDPGALIRLHPYAIAGFIGIVSNALNLLPVGNTDGGRVAQSLFGRSFAKFIRGVTIAMMVLAGFFGGDEVNLLLFFAIYTQIWQKEPEIPCKNEVDGVSDLRAILAFATAFLVGLAVVPLSL
;
A
#
# COMPACT_ATOMS: atom_id res chain seq x y z
N MET A 1 -15.82 -25.63 -0.29
CA MET A 1 -14.69 -24.76 -0.65
C MET A 1 -13.93 -24.51 0.64
N TYR A 2 -12.95 -25.35 0.96
CA TYR A 2 -12.19 -25.24 2.22
C TYR A 2 -11.24 -24.03 2.10
N SER A 3 -11.38 -23.07 2.99
CA SER A 3 -10.53 -21.90 3.01
C SER A 3 -9.10 -22.31 3.39
N GLY A 4 -8.10 -21.57 2.90
CA GLY A 4 -6.70 -21.81 3.25
C GLY A 4 -6.40 -21.74 4.76
N LEU A 5 -7.34 -21.20 5.54
CA LEU A 5 -7.36 -21.11 6.99
C LEU A 5 -7.53 -22.47 7.68
N GLU A 6 -8.43 -23.33 7.19
CA GLU A 6 -8.57 -24.67 7.76
C GLU A 6 -7.30 -25.48 7.58
N LYS A 7 -6.56 -25.27 6.49
CA LYS A 7 -5.24 -25.88 6.31
C LYS A 7 -4.21 -25.41 7.32
N GLN A 8 -4.25 -24.15 7.74
CA GLN A 8 -3.37 -23.65 8.81
C GLN A 8 -3.70 -24.25 10.18
N VAL A 9 -4.97 -24.45 10.46
CA VAL A 9 -5.43 -25.07 11.73
C VAL A 9 -5.08 -26.56 11.80
N PHE A 10 -5.02 -27.25 10.66
CA PHE A 10 -4.68 -28.68 10.58
C PHE A 10 -3.21 -28.98 10.25
N MET A 11 -2.36 -27.93 10.09
CA MET A 11 -0.93 -28.16 9.94
C MET A 11 -0.33 -28.61 11.28
N ASP A 12 0.48 -29.67 11.23
CA ASP A 12 1.25 -30.12 12.39
C ASP A 12 2.07 -28.95 12.97
N ALA A 13 2.17 -28.90 14.30
CA ALA A 13 2.92 -27.82 15.00
C ALA A 13 4.35 -27.65 14.48
N ALA A 14 4.97 -28.73 13.98
CA ALA A 14 6.27 -28.70 13.33
C ALA A 14 6.26 -27.97 11.97
N ALA A 15 5.18 -28.10 11.20
CA ALA A 15 5.01 -27.40 9.94
C ALA A 15 4.70 -25.90 10.16
N GLN A 16 3.93 -25.58 11.20
CA GLN A 16 3.68 -24.18 11.60
C GLN A 16 4.97 -23.47 12.07
N ALA A 17 5.89 -24.20 12.71
CA ALA A 17 7.16 -23.63 13.15
C ALA A 17 8.08 -23.23 11.97
N GLN A 18 7.87 -23.80 10.79
CA GLN A 18 8.64 -23.49 9.57
C GLN A 18 8.03 -22.35 8.75
N LEU A 19 6.84 -21.84 9.11
CA LEU A 19 6.25 -20.71 8.43
C LEU A 19 7.05 -19.43 8.70
N PRO A 20 7.26 -18.60 7.65
CA PRO A 20 7.88 -17.31 7.84
C PRO A 20 7.02 -16.43 8.75
N SER A 21 7.69 -15.69 9.64
CA SER A 21 7.05 -14.76 10.55
C SER A 21 7.26 -13.32 10.08
N LEU A 22 6.21 -12.50 10.18
CA LEU A 22 6.25 -11.06 9.94
C LEU A 22 5.91 -10.31 11.23
N PRO A 23 6.53 -9.14 11.48
CA PRO A 23 6.09 -8.26 12.54
C PRO A 23 4.62 -7.84 12.30
N VAL A 24 3.82 -7.86 13.36
CA VAL A 24 2.41 -7.45 13.30
C VAL A 24 2.30 -5.99 12.87
N ASP A 25 3.21 -5.14 13.32
CA ASP A 25 3.27 -3.72 12.97
C ASP A 25 3.42 -3.50 11.45
N LEU A 26 4.22 -4.36 10.80
CA LEU A 26 4.35 -4.31 9.33
C LEU A 26 3.02 -4.63 8.64
N VAL A 27 2.24 -5.59 9.15
CA VAL A 27 0.94 -5.94 8.58
C VAL A 27 -0.08 -4.84 8.83
N ARG A 28 -0.03 -4.20 10.00
CA ARG A 28 -0.86 -3.03 10.35
C ARG A 28 -0.53 -1.77 9.55
N SER A 29 0.66 -1.68 8.97
CA SER A 29 1.06 -0.51 8.17
C SER A 29 0.16 -0.25 6.95
N SER A 30 -0.71 -1.19 6.58
CA SER A 30 -1.68 -1.09 5.49
C SER A 30 -3.07 -1.51 5.96
N SER A 31 -4.01 -0.58 6.01
CA SER A 31 -5.41 -0.88 6.38
C SER A 31 -6.05 -1.91 5.46
N LEU A 32 -5.77 -1.83 4.17
CA LEU A 32 -6.35 -2.76 3.19
C LEU A 32 -5.75 -4.16 3.37
N ALA A 33 -4.43 -4.27 3.42
CA ALA A 33 -3.76 -5.57 3.53
C ALA A 33 -3.92 -6.16 4.93
N GLY A 34 -3.81 -5.36 5.98
CA GLY A 34 -4.07 -5.77 7.37
C GLY A 34 -5.51 -6.22 7.57
N GLY A 35 -6.47 -5.44 7.09
CA GLY A 35 -7.89 -5.81 7.15
C GLY A 35 -8.21 -7.11 6.39
N MET A 36 -7.56 -7.36 5.25
CA MET A 36 -7.70 -8.65 4.55
C MET A 36 -7.11 -9.81 5.34
N VAL A 37 -5.94 -9.61 5.97
CA VAL A 37 -5.32 -10.63 6.83
C VAL A 37 -6.22 -10.91 8.03
N GLU A 38 -6.74 -9.88 8.67
CA GLU A 38 -7.64 -10.02 9.81
C GLU A 38 -8.96 -10.72 9.44
N TRP A 39 -9.56 -10.35 8.30
CA TRP A 39 -10.76 -11.02 7.79
C TRP A 39 -10.51 -12.49 7.46
N LEU A 40 -9.32 -12.83 6.95
CA LEU A 40 -8.95 -14.21 6.60
C LEU A 40 -8.59 -15.07 7.82
N LEU A 41 -7.92 -14.51 8.82
CA LEU A 41 -7.46 -15.23 10.01
C LEU A 41 -8.50 -15.24 11.14
N GLY A 42 -9.50 -14.39 11.07
CA GLY A 42 -10.54 -14.18 12.05
C GLY A 42 -10.35 -12.90 12.85
N ASP A 43 -11.47 -12.29 13.23
CA ASP A 43 -11.49 -11.03 13.94
C ASP A 43 -10.68 -11.11 15.24
N GLY A 44 -9.80 -10.17 15.41
CA GLY A 44 -9.00 -10.00 16.62
C GLY A 44 -7.58 -10.60 16.57
N THR A 45 -7.15 -11.24 15.48
CA THR A 45 -5.78 -11.77 15.40
C THR A 45 -4.71 -10.69 15.33
N LEU A 46 -5.03 -9.54 14.72
CA LEU A 46 -4.18 -8.37 14.69
C LEU A 46 -4.46 -7.43 15.89
N VAL A 47 -5.67 -7.46 16.44
CA VAL A 47 -6.10 -6.60 17.55
C VAL A 47 -5.72 -7.21 18.90
N SER A 48 -5.85 -8.54 19.05
CA SER A 48 -5.54 -9.25 20.30
C SER A 48 -4.05 -9.53 20.51
N GLY A 49 -3.20 -9.15 19.54
CA GLY A 49 -1.76 -9.04 19.75
C GLY A 49 -1.50 -7.87 20.68
N ASP A 50 -1.88 -8.06 21.95
CA ASP A 50 -1.70 -7.14 23.04
C ASP A 50 -0.26 -6.59 23.03
N SER A 51 -0.13 -5.36 22.53
CA SER A 51 0.84 -4.36 22.96
C SER A 51 2.33 -4.71 23.08
N ASP A 52 2.78 -5.88 22.64
CA ASP A 52 4.21 -6.17 22.59
C ASP A 52 4.79 -5.62 21.28
N PRO A 53 5.59 -4.54 21.33
CA PRO A 53 6.31 -4.07 20.16
C PRO A 53 7.24 -5.19 19.68
N GLY A 54 6.92 -5.78 18.54
CA GLY A 54 7.65 -6.89 17.95
C GLY A 54 6.93 -8.23 17.96
N ALA A 55 5.64 -8.29 18.28
CA ALA A 55 4.83 -9.49 18.10
C ALA A 55 4.94 -9.99 16.65
N LEU A 56 5.20 -11.30 16.51
CA LEU A 56 5.38 -11.93 15.20
C LEU A 56 4.14 -12.76 14.86
N ILE A 57 3.58 -12.52 13.68
CA ILE A 57 2.54 -13.35 13.11
C ILE A 57 3.14 -14.30 12.07
N ARG A 58 2.78 -15.58 12.15
CA ARG A 58 3.20 -16.60 11.17
C ARG A 58 2.17 -16.66 10.06
N LEU A 59 2.62 -16.38 8.85
CA LEU A 59 1.75 -16.34 7.67
C LEU A 59 2.25 -17.32 6.61
N HIS A 60 1.28 -17.88 5.88
CA HIS A 60 1.61 -18.69 4.72
C HIS A 60 2.37 -17.85 3.66
N PRO A 61 3.40 -18.37 2.97
CA PRO A 61 4.19 -17.62 1.98
C PRO A 61 3.35 -16.90 0.92
N TYR A 62 2.21 -17.46 0.51
CA TYR A 62 1.31 -16.80 -0.45
C TYR A 62 0.60 -15.57 0.15
N ALA A 63 0.30 -15.58 1.45
CA ALA A 63 -0.28 -14.41 2.12
C ALA A 63 0.76 -13.27 2.18
N ILE A 64 2.01 -13.60 2.48
CA ILE A 64 3.13 -12.64 2.47
C ILE A 64 3.34 -12.06 1.07
N ALA A 65 3.36 -12.91 0.05
CA ALA A 65 3.49 -12.47 -1.34
C ALA A 65 2.34 -11.54 -1.75
N GLY A 66 1.11 -11.87 -1.34
CA GLY A 66 -0.06 -11.03 -1.56
C GLY A 66 0.05 -9.67 -0.85
N PHE A 67 0.46 -9.66 0.41
CA PHE A 67 0.71 -8.45 1.18
C PHE A 67 1.74 -7.53 0.49
N ILE A 68 2.92 -8.08 0.16
CA ILE A 68 3.96 -7.33 -0.55
C ILE A 68 3.45 -6.81 -1.89
N GLY A 69 2.67 -7.63 -2.62
CA GLY A 69 2.07 -7.24 -3.89
C GLY A 69 1.10 -6.06 -3.73
N ILE A 70 0.22 -6.07 -2.74
CA ILE A 70 -0.71 -4.97 -2.46
C ILE A 70 0.05 -3.69 -2.14
N VAL A 71 1.00 -3.74 -1.21
CA VAL A 71 1.78 -2.56 -0.78
C VAL A 71 2.61 -2.01 -1.95
N SER A 72 3.31 -2.85 -2.68
CA SER A 72 4.14 -2.42 -3.82
C SER A 72 3.31 -1.77 -4.93
N ASN A 73 2.15 -2.34 -5.27
CA ASN A 73 1.26 -1.76 -6.26
C ASN A 73 0.63 -0.46 -5.77
N ALA A 74 0.26 -0.39 -4.49
CA ALA A 74 -0.27 0.84 -3.89
C ALA A 74 0.75 1.98 -3.96
N LEU A 75 2.01 1.72 -3.62
CA LEU A 75 3.09 2.71 -3.73
C LEU A 75 3.30 3.19 -5.18
N ASN A 76 3.25 2.28 -6.17
CA ASN A 76 3.37 2.64 -7.57
C ASN A 76 2.17 3.44 -8.11
N LEU A 77 1.01 3.29 -7.48
CA LEU A 77 -0.20 4.03 -7.84
C LEU A 77 -0.33 5.37 -7.11
N LEU A 78 0.59 5.70 -6.19
CA LEU A 78 0.66 7.05 -5.63
C LEU A 78 1.04 8.08 -6.71
N PRO A 79 0.43 9.27 -6.71
CA PRO A 79 0.68 10.30 -7.71
C PRO A 79 2.02 11.03 -7.46
N VAL A 80 3.12 10.26 -7.47
CA VAL A 80 4.48 10.75 -7.22
C VAL A 80 5.42 10.36 -8.37
N GLY A 81 6.25 11.28 -8.83
CA GLY A 81 7.25 11.01 -9.86
C GLY A 81 6.68 10.47 -11.18
N ASN A 82 7.41 9.55 -11.80
CA ASN A 82 7.04 8.83 -13.01
C ASN A 82 6.39 7.48 -12.70
N THR A 83 5.70 7.38 -11.56
CA THR A 83 4.90 6.22 -11.19
C THR A 83 3.63 6.14 -12.05
N ASP A 84 2.99 4.97 -12.04
CA ASP A 84 1.72 4.80 -12.76
C ASP A 84 0.64 5.76 -12.22
N GLY A 85 0.60 6.00 -10.91
CA GLY A 85 -0.28 7.00 -10.30
C GLY A 85 0.01 8.42 -10.76
N GLY A 86 1.27 8.77 -10.95
CA GLY A 86 1.65 10.07 -11.53
C GLY A 86 1.15 10.26 -12.96
N ARG A 87 1.21 9.21 -13.77
CA ARG A 87 0.68 9.21 -15.15
C ARG A 87 -0.84 9.32 -15.18
N VAL A 88 -1.53 8.58 -14.30
CA VAL A 88 -2.99 8.69 -14.14
C VAL A 88 -3.38 10.10 -13.71
N ALA A 89 -2.71 10.68 -12.73
CA ALA A 89 -2.98 12.06 -12.29
C ALA A 89 -2.74 13.07 -13.42
N GLN A 90 -1.69 12.88 -14.23
CA GLN A 90 -1.42 13.75 -15.37
C GLN A 90 -2.50 13.65 -16.45
N SER A 91 -3.00 12.44 -16.72
CA SER A 91 -4.05 12.23 -17.73
C SER A 91 -5.40 12.81 -17.31
N LEU A 92 -5.70 12.81 -16.01
CA LEU A 92 -6.97 13.34 -15.46
C LEU A 92 -6.96 14.86 -15.33
N PHE A 93 -5.89 15.42 -14.81
CA PHE A 93 -5.84 16.80 -14.34
C PHE A 93 -4.92 17.70 -15.19
N GLY A 94 -4.21 17.11 -16.15
CA GLY A 94 -3.21 17.83 -16.93
C GLY A 94 -1.91 18.07 -16.16
N ARG A 95 -0.89 18.53 -16.88
CA ARG A 95 0.49 18.63 -16.35
C ARG A 95 0.67 19.58 -15.18
N SER A 96 0.00 20.73 -15.22
CA SER A 96 0.20 21.77 -14.19
C SER A 96 -0.37 21.32 -12.86
N PHE A 97 -1.58 20.76 -12.87
CA PHE A 97 -2.24 20.30 -11.65
C PHE A 97 -1.63 18.99 -11.14
N ALA A 98 -1.19 18.09 -12.00
CA ALA A 98 -0.49 16.89 -11.62
C ALA A 98 0.82 17.19 -10.88
N LYS A 99 1.58 18.25 -11.27
CA LYS A 99 2.76 18.70 -10.53
C LYS A 99 2.40 19.18 -9.12
N PHE A 100 1.28 19.87 -8.97
CA PHE A 100 0.79 20.32 -7.66
C PHE A 100 0.42 19.11 -6.78
N ILE A 101 -0.37 18.17 -7.30
CA ILE A 101 -0.74 16.92 -6.59
C ILE A 101 0.51 16.17 -6.17
N ARG A 102 1.48 15.99 -7.06
CA ARG A 102 2.77 15.37 -6.74
C ARG A 102 3.44 16.03 -5.55
N GLY A 103 3.56 17.37 -5.56
CA GLY A 103 4.18 18.12 -4.46
C GLY A 103 3.46 17.91 -3.13
N VAL A 104 2.13 17.98 -3.14
CA VAL A 104 1.29 17.74 -1.96
C VAL A 104 1.46 16.31 -1.45
N THR A 105 1.41 15.31 -2.32
CA THR A 105 1.56 13.90 -1.93
C THR A 105 2.93 13.65 -1.30
N ILE A 106 4.00 14.15 -1.90
CA ILE A 106 5.35 14.02 -1.34
C ILE A 106 5.44 14.70 0.03
N ALA A 107 4.89 15.91 0.17
CA ALA A 107 4.88 16.63 1.45
C ALA A 107 4.12 15.83 2.52
N MET A 108 2.96 15.26 2.19
CA MET A 108 2.19 14.41 3.09
C MET A 108 2.96 13.14 3.48
N MET A 109 3.65 12.48 2.53
CA MET A 109 4.47 11.30 2.82
C MET A 109 5.63 11.62 3.75
N VAL A 110 6.31 12.76 3.53
CA VAL A 110 7.40 13.22 4.39
C VAL A 110 6.87 13.55 5.79
N LEU A 111 5.77 14.28 5.89
CA LEU A 111 5.14 14.58 7.18
C LEU A 111 4.70 13.31 7.90
N ALA A 112 4.05 12.38 7.20
CA ALA A 112 3.68 11.09 7.75
C ALA A 112 4.90 10.34 8.29
N GLY A 113 6.01 10.28 7.52
CA GLY A 113 7.22 9.61 7.95
C GLY A 113 7.91 10.26 9.16
N PHE A 114 7.78 11.59 9.36
CA PHE A 114 8.33 12.27 10.54
C PHE A 114 7.46 12.15 11.79
N PHE A 115 6.13 12.14 11.63
CA PHE A 115 5.19 12.19 12.74
C PHE A 115 4.44 10.87 12.99
N GLY A 116 4.52 9.93 12.06
CA GLY A 116 3.74 8.69 12.06
C GLY A 116 4.39 7.50 12.79
N GLY A 117 5.53 7.70 13.45
CA GLY A 117 6.24 6.59 14.13
C GLY A 117 6.93 5.62 13.17
N ASP A 118 7.42 4.51 13.72
CA ASP A 118 8.26 3.54 12.98
C ASP A 118 7.51 2.82 11.84
N GLU A 119 6.19 2.69 11.96
CA GLU A 119 5.35 2.01 10.98
C GLU A 119 5.29 2.73 9.61
N VAL A 120 5.57 4.04 9.57
CA VAL A 120 5.40 4.88 8.39
C VAL A 120 6.73 5.19 7.69
N ASN A 121 7.84 4.65 8.18
CA ASN A 121 9.18 4.85 7.61
C ASN A 121 9.28 4.40 6.14
N LEU A 122 8.46 3.41 5.71
CA LEU A 122 8.40 2.98 4.33
C LEU A 122 7.97 4.12 3.38
N LEU A 123 7.01 4.94 3.80
CA LEU A 123 6.54 6.09 3.02
C LEU A 123 7.63 7.17 2.87
N LEU A 124 8.35 7.44 3.96
CA LEU A 124 9.47 8.37 3.93
C LEU A 124 10.57 7.88 2.97
N PHE A 125 10.95 6.59 3.09
CA PHE A 125 11.93 5.99 2.20
C PHE A 125 11.49 6.06 0.74
N PHE A 126 10.22 5.75 0.45
CA PHE A 126 9.67 5.81 -0.90
C PHE A 126 9.61 7.26 -1.42
N ALA A 127 9.29 8.24 -0.58
CA ALA A 127 9.32 9.65 -0.94
C ALA A 127 10.74 10.09 -1.35
N ILE A 128 11.76 9.72 -0.58
CA ILE A 128 13.16 9.99 -0.90
C ILE A 128 13.58 9.29 -2.19
N TYR A 129 13.23 8.02 -2.33
CA TYR A 129 13.51 7.22 -3.53
C TYR A 129 12.95 7.89 -4.79
N THR A 130 11.68 8.30 -4.78
CA THR A 130 11.04 8.95 -5.94
C THR A 130 11.69 10.30 -6.28
N GLN A 131 12.17 11.04 -5.27
CA GLN A 131 12.85 12.32 -5.47
C GLN A 131 14.25 12.18 -6.08
N ILE A 132 14.94 11.09 -5.79
CA ILE A 132 16.30 10.85 -6.30
C ILE A 132 16.26 10.23 -7.69
N TRP A 133 15.48 9.17 -7.89
CA TRP A 133 15.50 8.38 -9.11
C TRP A 133 14.44 8.74 -10.15
N GLN A 134 13.33 9.35 -9.75
CA GLN A 134 12.22 9.67 -10.65
C GLN A 134 12.07 11.19 -10.91
N LYS A 135 13.19 11.87 -11.13
CA LYS A 135 13.21 13.33 -11.38
C LYS A 135 12.83 13.73 -12.79
N GLU A 136 13.02 12.84 -13.75
CA GLU A 136 12.82 13.16 -15.15
C GLU A 136 11.35 13.46 -15.46
N PRO A 137 11.08 14.50 -16.24
CA PRO A 137 9.71 14.80 -16.66
C PRO A 137 9.20 13.70 -17.62
N GLU A 138 7.96 13.29 -17.45
CA GLU A 138 7.31 12.36 -18.36
C GLU A 138 7.29 12.90 -19.79
N ILE A 139 7.49 11.98 -20.75
CA ILE A 139 7.39 12.27 -22.17
C ILE A 139 5.95 12.69 -22.50
N PRO A 140 5.73 13.72 -23.33
CA PRO A 140 4.38 14.16 -23.73
C PRO A 140 3.56 13.01 -24.32
N CYS A 141 2.31 12.89 -23.88
CA CYS A 141 1.35 11.99 -24.51
C CYS A 141 1.02 12.48 -25.93
N LYS A 142 0.63 11.56 -26.83
CA LYS A 142 0.23 11.92 -28.20
C LYS A 142 -0.99 12.84 -28.26
N ASN A 143 -1.86 12.77 -27.27
CA ASN A 143 -3.04 13.60 -27.14
C ASN A 143 -3.19 14.03 -25.67
N GLU A 144 -2.94 15.30 -25.41
CA GLU A 144 -3.12 15.94 -24.09
C GLU A 144 -4.27 16.95 -24.09
N VAL A 145 -4.95 17.09 -25.23
CA VAL A 145 -6.01 18.08 -25.43
C VAL A 145 -7.39 17.50 -25.09
N ASP A 146 -7.63 16.25 -25.47
CA ASP A 146 -8.90 15.59 -25.17
C ASP A 146 -8.89 15.05 -23.74
N GLY A 147 -9.94 15.40 -22.99
CA GLY A 147 -10.13 14.88 -21.64
C GLY A 147 -10.36 13.37 -21.62
N VAL A 148 -10.11 12.78 -20.46
CA VAL A 148 -10.37 11.35 -20.21
C VAL A 148 -11.89 11.13 -20.15
N SER A 149 -12.37 10.01 -20.70
CA SER A 149 -13.81 9.65 -20.62
C SER A 149 -14.24 9.45 -19.16
N ASP A 150 -15.52 9.77 -18.86
CA ASP A 150 -16.09 9.72 -17.52
C ASP A 150 -15.88 8.37 -16.83
N LEU A 151 -16.03 7.25 -17.55
CA LEU A 151 -15.81 5.92 -17.00
C LEU A 151 -14.36 5.73 -16.53
N ARG A 152 -13.39 6.20 -17.31
CA ARG A 152 -11.96 6.10 -16.93
C ARG A 152 -11.64 7.01 -15.74
N ALA A 153 -12.27 8.17 -15.67
CA ALA A 153 -12.13 9.05 -14.52
C ALA A 153 -12.69 8.40 -13.24
N ILE A 154 -13.88 7.80 -13.30
CA ILE A 154 -14.46 7.07 -12.16
C ILE A 154 -13.55 5.93 -11.72
N LEU A 155 -13.03 5.13 -12.63
CA LEU A 155 -12.09 4.04 -12.30
C LEU A 155 -10.81 4.56 -11.65
N ALA A 156 -10.27 5.67 -12.13
CA ALA A 156 -9.08 6.29 -11.55
C ALA A 156 -9.33 6.81 -10.12
N PHE A 157 -10.48 7.42 -9.85
CA PHE A 157 -10.84 7.83 -8.49
C PHE A 157 -11.08 6.64 -7.56
N ALA A 158 -11.75 5.59 -8.04
CA ALA A 158 -11.91 4.35 -7.28
C ALA A 158 -10.55 3.72 -6.94
N THR A 159 -9.64 3.67 -7.90
CA THR A 159 -8.27 3.18 -7.68
C THR A 159 -7.52 4.05 -6.67
N ALA A 160 -7.61 5.37 -6.78
CA ALA A 160 -6.98 6.30 -5.83
C ALA A 160 -7.52 6.11 -4.39
N PHE A 161 -8.81 5.84 -4.24
CA PHE A 161 -9.42 5.51 -2.96
C PHE A 161 -8.86 4.20 -2.37
N LEU A 162 -8.76 3.14 -3.17
CA LEU A 162 -8.15 1.88 -2.74
C LEU A 162 -6.67 2.04 -2.36
N VAL A 163 -5.92 2.86 -3.09
CA VAL A 163 -4.53 3.20 -2.76
C VAL A 163 -4.46 3.92 -1.42
N GLY A 164 -5.37 4.86 -1.16
CA GLY A 164 -5.48 5.53 0.13
C GLY A 164 -5.67 4.53 1.26
N LEU A 165 -6.59 3.58 1.12
CA LEU A 165 -6.79 2.51 2.11
C LEU A 165 -5.56 1.58 2.25
N ALA A 166 -4.81 1.36 1.18
CA ALA A 166 -3.62 0.50 1.24
C ALA A 166 -2.42 1.19 1.92
N VAL A 167 -2.35 2.52 1.86
CA VAL A 167 -1.21 3.31 2.38
C VAL A 167 -1.46 3.80 3.81
N VAL A 168 -2.72 4.01 4.19
CA VAL A 168 -3.09 4.43 5.55
C VAL A 168 -2.95 3.24 6.51
N PRO A 169 -2.24 3.39 7.64
CA PRO A 169 -2.12 2.31 8.62
C PRO A 169 -3.47 1.97 9.27
N LEU A 170 -3.61 0.72 9.67
CA LEU A 170 -4.73 0.24 10.44
C LEU A 170 -4.56 0.73 11.88
N SER A 171 -5.04 1.92 12.20
CA SER A 171 -5.09 2.43 13.57
C SER A 171 -6.32 1.85 14.26
N LEU A 172 -6.15 0.73 14.89
CA LEU A 172 -7.12 0.16 15.81
C LEU A 172 -6.60 0.23 17.23
#